data_d6a56024200f50a651964c957a0c4cd3
#
_entry.id   d6a56024200f50a651964c957a0c4cd3
#
_cell.length_a   1.000
_cell.length_b   1.000
_cell.length_c   1.000
_cell.angle_alpha   90.00
_cell.angle_beta   90.00
_cell.angle_gamma   90.00
#
_symmetry.space_group_name_H-M   'P 1'
#
loop_
_entity.id
_entity.type
_entity.pdbx_description
1 polymer ?
#
loop_
_entity_poly.entity_id
_entity_poly.type
_entity_poly.pdbx_seq_one_letter_code
_entity_poly.pdbx_strand_id
1 'polypeptide(L)'
;KYKNLSLVHRLDKNTSGCLILAKNYYTASALGKMFQAGNIEKNYLSLLAGALQGDRIAIDQPLIRNKNNYDNSVSISDKGKEALSYISLIKQFKECCLVDIKIETGRMHQIRVHTASIGQPVCGDTKYGNIETNKRFRSYGLKRMFLHSKNISFYFKKQHHINAPTPEDLSVVIANLKNEL
;
A
#
# COMPACT_ATOMS: atom_id res chain seq x y z
N LYS A 1 -8.97 -27.90 -11.14
CA LYS A 1 -9.01 -27.35 -9.75
C LYS A 1 -7.66 -27.52 -9.12
N TYR A 2 -7.04 -26.43 -8.63
CA TYR A 2 -5.74 -26.48 -7.95
C TYR A 2 -5.97 -26.94 -6.51
N LYS A 3 -5.44 -28.08 -6.10
CA LYS A 3 -5.63 -28.65 -4.75
C LYS A 3 -4.74 -28.01 -3.66
N ASN A 4 -3.63 -27.33 -4.06
CA ASN A 4 -2.61 -26.85 -3.12
C ASN A 4 -2.16 -25.42 -3.47
N LEU A 5 -3.07 -24.43 -3.36
CA LEU A 5 -2.70 -23.02 -3.48
C LEU A 5 -2.11 -22.52 -2.16
N SER A 6 -0.95 -21.87 -2.25
CA SER A 6 -0.26 -21.28 -1.11
C SER A 6 -0.08 -19.78 -1.29
N LEU A 7 -0.37 -19.00 -0.25
CA LEU A 7 -0.03 -17.58 -0.18
C LEU A 7 1.47 -17.41 -0.01
N VAL A 8 2.08 -16.56 -0.81
CA VAL A 8 3.51 -16.20 -0.71
C VAL A 8 3.73 -14.80 -0.14
N HIS A 9 2.70 -13.99 -0.18
CA HIS A 9 2.61 -12.68 0.48
C HIS A 9 1.15 -12.36 0.84
N ARG A 10 0.93 -11.19 1.42
CA ARG A 10 -0.40 -10.74 1.81
C ARG A 10 -0.61 -9.27 1.47
N LEU A 11 -1.87 -8.88 1.31
CA LEU A 11 -2.35 -7.51 1.33
C LEU A 11 -3.00 -7.22 2.70
N ASP A 12 -3.01 -5.96 3.11
CA ASP A 12 -3.76 -5.53 4.29
C ASP A 12 -5.28 -5.64 4.04
N LYS A 13 -6.05 -5.77 5.11
CA LYS A 13 -7.51 -5.66 5.03
C LYS A 13 -7.89 -4.34 4.35
N ASN A 14 -8.79 -4.41 3.39
CA ASN A 14 -9.22 -3.29 2.55
C ASN A 14 -8.20 -2.77 1.52
N THR A 15 -7.05 -3.42 1.34
CA THR A 15 -6.16 -3.19 0.20
C THR A 15 -6.57 -4.11 -0.95
N SER A 16 -6.75 -3.54 -2.14
CA SER A 16 -7.01 -4.30 -3.37
C SER A 16 -5.74 -4.46 -4.21
N GLY A 17 -5.81 -5.24 -5.29
CA GLY A 17 -4.74 -5.33 -6.29
C GLY A 17 -4.06 -6.67 -6.40
N CYS A 18 -2.81 -6.65 -6.83
CA CYS A 18 -2.02 -7.83 -7.15
C CYS A 18 -1.77 -8.71 -5.92
N LEU A 19 -2.16 -9.98 -6.00
CA LEU A 19 -1.87 -11.03 -5.03
C LEU A 19 -1.36 -12.27 -5.74
N ILE A 20 -0.20 -12.78 -5.32
CA ILE A 20 0.42 -13.97 -5.92
C ILE A 20 0.08 -15.21 -5.09
N LEU A 21 -0.40 -16.25 -5.78
CA LEU A 21 -0.65 -17.58 -5.23
C LEU A 21 0.25 -18.58 -5.94
N ALA A 22 0.99 -19.38 -5.18
CA ALA A 22 1.78 -20.48 -5.70
C ALA A 22 0.93 -21.74 -5.84
N LYS A 23 1.12 -22.48 -6.94
CA LYS A 23 0.35 -23.70 -7.26
C LYS A 23 0.97 -24.97 -6.64
N ASN A 24 2.15 -24.89 -6.05
CA ASN A 24 2.86 -25.99 -5.40
C ASN A 24 3.87 -25.46 -4.38
N TYR A 25 4.34 -26.34 -3.51
CA TYR A 25 5.27 -26.02 -2.43
C TYR A 25 6.62 -25.47 -2.91
N TYR A 26 7.20 -26.03 -3.97
CA TYR A 26 8.47 -25.56 -4.52
C TYR A 26 8.39 -24.08 -4.95
N THR A 27 7.35 -23.76 -5.73
CA THR A 27 7.11 -22.37 -6.17
C THR A 27 6.80 -21.45 -4.98
N ALA A 28 6.05 -21.92 -4.00
CA ALA A 28 5.76 -21.14 -2.78
C ALA A 28 7.04 -20.80 -2.01
N SER A 29 7.91 -21.79 -1.81
CA SER A 29 9.20 -21.58 -1.13
C SER A 29 10.10 -20.61 -1.89
N ALA A 30 10.24 -20.79 -3.21
CA ALA A 30 11.07 -19.93 -4.04
C ALA A 30 10.58 -18.48 -4.05
N LEU A 31 9.29 -18.25 -4.29
CA LEU A 31 8.70 -16.90 -4.28
C LEU A 31 8.76 -16.27 -2.87
N GLY A 32 8.54 -17.06 -1.81
CA GLY A 32 8.69 -16.58 -0.43
C GLY A 32 10.09 -16.04 -0.14
N LYS A 33 11.14 -16.75 -0.58
CA LYS A 33 12.53 -16.27 -0.49
C LYS A 33 12.75 -14.98 -1.27
N MET A 34 12.16 -14.86 -2.47
CA MET A 34 12.25 -13.64 -3.29
C MET A 34 11.59 -12.44 -2.60
N PHE A 35 10.42 -12.63 -1.96
CA PHE A 35 9.78 -11.57 -1.16
C PHE A 35 10.65 -11.15 0.03
N GLN A 36 11.27 -12.11 0.72
CA GLN A 36 12.17 -11.84 1.85
C GLN A 36 13.45 -11.11 1.44
N ALA A 37 13.98 -11.45 0.27
CA ALA A 37 15.20 -10.84 -0.29
C ALA A 37 14.95 -9.47 -0.97
N GLY A 38 13.69 -9.01 -1.08
CA GLY A 38 13.37 -7.76 -1.78
C GLY A 38 13.41 -7.84 -3.30
N ASN A 39 13.53 -9.05 -3.88
CA ASN A 39 13.65 -9.26 -5.34
C ASN A 39 12.30 -9.20 -6.07
N ILE A 40 11.30 -8.59 -5.48
CA ILE A 40 9.97 -8.39 -6.06
C ILE A 40 9.62 -6.91 -5.94
N GLU A 41 9.56 -6.25 -7.08
CA GLU A 41 9.12 -4.85 -7.14
C GLU A 41 7.61 -4.77 -6.91
N LYS A 42 7.19 -3.80 -6.08
CA LYS A 42 5.80 -3.61 -5.67
C LYS A 42 5.46 -2.12 -5.74
N ASN A 43 4.49 -1.78 -6.58
CA ASN A 43 4.00 -0.42 -6.69
C ASN A 43 2.51 -0.35 -6.35
N TYR A 44 2.16 0.70 -5.63
CA TYR A 44 0.82 0.94 -5.14
C TYR A 44 0.29 2.28 -5.63
N LEU A 45 -1.00 2.34 -5.88
CA LEU A 45 -1.73 3.59 -6.06
C LEU A 45 -2.41 3.93 -4.73
N SER A 46 -2.24 5.16 -4.26
CA SER A 46 -2.85 5.63 -3.02
C SER A 46 -3.33 7.06 -3.13
N LEU A 47 -4.35 7.39 -2.35
CA LEU A 47 -4.79 8.75 -2.10
C LEU A 47 -4.38 9.13 -0.68
N LEU A 48 -3.56 10.16 -0.53
CA LEU A 48 -3.09 10.67 0.75
C LEU A 48 -3.79 11.96 1.11
N ALA A 49 -4.10 12.16 2.39
CA ALA A 49 -4.67 13.39 2.89
C ALA A 49 -3.64 14.53 2.84
N GLY A 50 -4.09 15.73 2.45
CA GLY A 50 -3.22 16.90 2.35
C GLY A 50 -2.43 17.00 1.05
N ALA A 51 -1.46 17.91 1.04
CA ALA A 51 -0.60 18.16 -0.12
C ALA A 51 0.77 17.55 0.07
N LEU A 52 1.28 16.86 -0.95
CA LEU A 52 2.64 16.33 -0.91
C LEU A 52 3.65 17.48 -1.00
N GLN A 53 4.64 17.50 -0.12
CA GLN A 53 5.72 18.50 -0.17
C GLN A 53 6.77 18.04 -1.20
N GLY A 54 6.64 18.52 -2.42
CA GLY A 54 7.49 18.14 -3.56
C GLY A 54 6.93 16.96 -4.34
N ASP A 55 7.56 16.67 -5.48
CA ASP A 55 7.09 15.63 -6.41
C ASP A 55 7.47 14.22 -5.98
N ARG A 56 8.51 14.07 -5.16
CA ARG A 56 9.01 12.78 -4.67
C ARG A 56 9.50 12.87 -3.23
N ILE A 57 9.16 11.86 -2.43
CA ILE A 57 9.60 11.72 -1.04
C ILE A 57 10.07 10.28 -0.83
N ALA A 58 11.21 10.12 -0.16
CA ALA A 58 11.65 8.83 0.39
C ALA A 58 11.40 8.82 1.89
N ILE A 59 10.78 7.75 2.41
CA ILE A 59 10.59 7.54 3.84
C ILE A 59 11.35 6.27 4.21
N ASP A 60 12.48 6.47 4.89
CA ASP A 60 13.36 5.42 5.40
C ASP A 60 13.28 5.42 6.92
N GLN A 61 12.29 4.70 7.45
CA GLN A 61 12.01 4.69 8.89
C GLN A 61 11.68 3.26 9.34
N PRO A 62 12.46 2.69 10.29
CA PRO A 62 12.25 1.32 10.74
C PRO A 62 10.91 1.15 11.45
N LEU A 63 10.30 -0.03 11.26
CA LEU A 63 8.98 -0.35 11.77
C LEU A 63 9.00 -1.49 12.78
N ILE A 64 8.31 -1.30 13.89
CA ILE A 64 8.11 -2.31 14.92
C ILE A 64 6.62 -2.65 15.08
N ARG A 65 6.33 -3.93 15.27
CA ARG A 65 4.98 -4.39 15.59
C ARG A 65 4.74 -4.23 17.09
N ASN A 66 3.67 -3.55 17.47
CA ASN A 66 3.25 -3.44 18.85
C ASN A 66 2.63 -4.77 19.31
N LYS A 67 3.19 -5.35 20.39
CA LYS A 67 2.81 -6.68 20.89
C LYS A 67 1.67 -6.67 21.91
N ASN A 68 0.83 -5.63 21.95
CA ASN A 68 -0.32 -5.63 22.86
C ASN A 68 -1.39 -6.59 22.32
N ASN A 69 -1.93 -7.45 23.19
CA ASN A 69 -2.86 -8.53 22.84
C ASN A 69 -4.12 -8.09 22.08
N TYR A 70 -4.46 -6.81 22.11
CA TYR A 70 -5.66 -6.24 21.48
C TYR A 70 -5.39 -5.37 20.25
N ASP A 71 -4.14 -4.97 20.00
CA ASP A 71 -3.82 -4.05 18.90
C ASP A 71 -2.69 -4.58 18.01
N ASN A 72 -3.07 -5.06 16.83
CA ASN A 72 -2.13 -5.41 15.75
C ASN A 72 -1.65 -4.14 15.03
N SER A 73 -1.14 -3.14 15.78
CA SER A 73 -0.58 -1.92 15.21
C SER A 73 0.92 -2.03 14.94
N VAL A 74 1.40 -1.08 14.17
CA VAL A 74 2.81 -0.89 13.84
C VAL A 74 3.16 0.56 14.11
N SER A 75 4.35 0.82 14.60
CA SER A 75 4.89 2.17 14.81
C SER A 75 6.32 2.27 14.29
N ILE A 76 6.77 3.50 14.10
CA ILE A 76 8.18 3.79 13.81
C ILE A 76 8.98 3.64 15.09
N SER A 77 10.14 3.00 14.97
CA SER A 77 11.07 2.82 16.09
C SER A 77 12.43 2.40 15.57
N ASP A 78 13.51 2.97 16.10
CA ASP A 78 14.90 2.59 15.78
C ASP A 78 15.22 1.13 16.12
N LYS A 79 14.41 0.51 17.01
CA LYS A 79 14.48 -0.93 17.32
C LYS A 79 13.67 -1.79 16.32
N GLY A 80 13.06 -1.16 15.33
CA GLY A 80 12.23 -1.81 14.32
C GLY A 80 13.06 -2.50 13.23
N LYS A 81 12.34 -3.10 12.29
CA LYS A 81 12.94 -3.64 11.06
C LYS A 81 12.99 -2.54 10.02
N GLU A 82 14.08 -2.45 9.27
CA GLU A 82 14.24 -1.54 8.14
C GLU A 82 13.02 -1.56 7.23
N ALA A 83 12.59 -0.37 6.84
CA ALA A 83 11.46 -0.17 5.96
C ALA A 83 11.67 1.09 5.11
N LEU A 84 11.57 0.94 3.79
CA LEU A 84 11.82 2.00 2.82
C LEU A 84 10.67 2.10 1.82
N SER A 85 10.10 3.30 1.70
CA SER A 85 9.02 3.63 0.77
C SER A 85 9.37 4.89 -0.02
N TYR A 86 9.15 4.86 -1.33
CA TYR A 86 9.25 6.02 -2.22
C TYR A 86 7.85 6.43 -2.65
N ILE A 87 7.52 7.70 -2.48
CA ILE A 87 6.23 8.28 -2.85
C ILE A 87 6.48 9.27 -3.99
N SER A 88 5.73 9.13 -5.07
CA SER A 88 5.78 10.04 -6.23
C SER A 88 4.40 10.63 -6.49
N LEU A 89 4.31 11.95 -6.61
CA LEU A 89 3.07 12.64 -6.90
C LEU A 89 2.59 12.31 -8.32
N ILE A 90 1.32 11.91 -8.44
CA ILE A 90 0.64 11.77 -9.73
C ILE A 90 -0.23 13.00 -9.99
N LYS A 91 -1.02 13.40 -8.98
CA LYS A 91 -1.92 14.55 -9.08
C LYS A 91 -2.21 15.13 -7.70
N GLN A 92 -2.09 16.47 -7.59
CA GLN A 92 -2.54 17.22 -6.42
C GLN A 92 -4.02 17.60 -6.61
N PHE A 93 -4.82 17.43 -5.56
CA PHE A 93 -6.17 17.97 -5.41
C PHE A 93 -6.18 18.98 -4.26
N LYS A 94 -7.29 19.66 -4.05
CA LYS A 94 -7.43 20.68 -2.99
C LYS A 94 -7.06 20.17 -1.59
N GLU A 95 -7.44 18.95 -1.26
CA GLU A 95 -7.33 18.39 0.11
C GLU A 95 -6.60 17.07 0.21
N CYS A 96 -6.16 16.55 -0.92
CA CYS A 96 -5.46 15.27 -0.99
C CYS A 96 -4.56 15.21 -2.21
N CYS A 97 -3.70 14.21 -2.26
CA CYS A 97 -2.88 13.92 -3.42
C CYS A 97 -2.99 12.45 -3.83
N LEU A 98 -3.10 12.21 -5.12
CA LEU A 98 -2.97 10.89 -5.73
C LEU A 98 -1.50 10.61 -5.96
N VAL A 99 -1.01 9.49 -5.47
CA VAL A 99 0.41 9.13 -5.49
C VAL A 99 0.66 7.71 -5.97
N ASP A 100 1.83 7.51 -6.56
CA ASP A 100 2.45 6.22 -6.78
C ASP A 100 3.41 5.93 -5.62
N ILE A 101 3.33 4.74 -5.05
CA ILE A 101 4.20 4.35 -3.93
C ILE A 101 4.93 3.07 -4.28
N LYS A 102 6.26 3.14 -4.42
CA LYS A 102 7.14 1.98 -4.51
C LYS A 102 7.65 1.62 -3.13
N ILE A 103 7.59 0.33 -2.76
CA ILE A 103 8.17 -0.17 -1.52
C ILE A 103 9.28 -1.17 -1.80
N GLU A 104 10.45 -0.94 -1.19
CA GLU A 104 11.58 -1.89 -1.28
C GLU A 104 11.39 -3.05 -0.31
N THR A 105 10.90 -2.77 0.86
CA THR A 105 10.56 -3.75 1.90
C THR A 105 9.06 -4.07 1.88
N GLY A 106 8.62 -5.02 2.71
CA GLY A 106 7.19 -5.41 2.80
C GLY A 106 6.77 -5.60 4.24
N ARG A 107 6.95 -4.58 5.10
CA ARG A 107 6.55 -4.66 6.51
C ARG A 107 5.04 -4.50 6.65
N MET A 108 4.49 -5.09 7.71
CA MET A 108 3.07 -4.93 8.03
C MET A 108 2.70 -3.45 8.13
N HIS A 109 1.62 -3.02 7.47
CA HIS A 109 1.11 -1.65 7.44
C HIS A 109 2.14 -0.58 6.98
N GLN A 110 3.22 -0.96 6.31
CA GLN A 110 4.35 -0.07 5.99
C GLN A 110 3.90 1.26 5.37
N ILE A 111 3.21 1.22 4.24
CA ILE A 111 2.74 2.43 3.54
C ILE A 111 1.91 3.30 4.49
N ARG A 112 0.98 2.69 5.21
CA ARG A 112 0.04 3.37 6.10
C ARG A 112 0.72 4.13 7.23
N VAL A 113 1.71 3.49 7.87
CA VAL A 113 2.49 4.10 8.96
C VAL A 113 3.43 5.16 8.42
N HIS A 114 4.14 4.89 7.32
CA HIS A 114 5.05 5.85 6.70
C HIS A 114 4.31 7.12 6.25
N THR A 115 3.17 6.99 5.56
CA THR A 115 2.41 8.17 5.13
C THR A 115 1.80 8.94 6.30
N ALA A 116 1.35 8.25 7.34
CA ALA A 116 0.86 8.89 8.56
C ALA A 116 1.96 9.64 9.31
N SER A 117 3.21 9.15 9.32
CA SER A 117 4.33 9.80 10.02
C SER A 117 4.73 11.15 9.42
N ILE A 118 4.45 11.37 8.14
CA ILE A 118 4.66 12.66 7.49
C ILE A 118 3.40 13.56 7.50
N GLY A 119 2.40 13.21 8.33
CA GLY A 119 1.14 13.97 8.44
C GLY A 119 0.17 13.78 7.27
N GLN A 120 0.43 12.82 6.36
CA GLN A 120 -0.34 12.58 5.15
C GLN A 120 -0.89 11.14 5.11
N PRO A 121 -1.76 10.74 6.04
CA PRO A 121 -2.27 9.39 6.10
C PRO A 121 -3.06 9.00 4.85
N VAL A 122 -3.12 7.71 4.56
CA VAL A 122 -3.96 7.17 3.49
C VAL A 122 -5.43 7.50 3.75
N CYS A 123 -6.10 8.09 2.78
CA CYS A 123 -7.54 8.41 2.87
C CYS A 123 -8.36 7.13 3.08
N GLY A 124 -9.28 7.17 4.04
CA GLY A 124 -10.09 6.02 4.43
C GLY A 124 -9.40 5.02 5.37
N ASP A 125 -8.17 5.29 5.80
CA ASP A 125 -7.51 4.47 6.83
C ASP A 125 -8.10 4.76 8.21
N THR A 126 -8.79 3.77 8.78
CA THR A 126 -9.45 3.89 10.09
C THR A 126 -8.50 3.69 11.27
N LYS A 127 -7.27 3.22 11.02
CA LYS A 127 -6.30 2.92 12.07
C LYS A 127 -5.23 3.99 12.23
N TYR A 128 -4.71 4.50 11.13
CA TYR A 128 -3.62 5.49 11.11
C TYR A 128 -4.08 6.84 10.55
N GLY A 129 -5.30 6.92 10.04
CA GLY A 129 -5.89 8.13 9.49
C GLY A 129 -6.66 8.95 10.53
N ASN A 130 -7.16 10.09 10.08
CA ASN A 130 -7.98 11.01 10.88
C ASN A 130 -9.48 10.76 10.61
N ILE A 131 -10.29 10.74 11.67
CA ILE A 131 -11.73 10.45 11.59
C ILE A 131 -12.46 11.51 10.77
N GLU A 132 -12.18 12.80 10.98
CA GLU A 132 -12.86 13.90 10.28
C GLU A 132 -12.50 13.90 8.79
N THR A 133 -11.22 13.71 8.48
CA THR A 133 -10.76 13.53 7.10
C THR A 133 -11.47 12.34 6.44
N ASN A 134 -11.55 11.21 7.12
CA ASN A 134 -12.21 10.01 6.58
C ASN A 134 -13.72 10.23 6.36
N LYS A 135 -14.42 10.96 7.23
CA LYS A 135 -15.83 11.35 7.02
C LYS A 135 -15.99 12.18 5.77
N ARG A 136 -15.08 13.14 5.54
CA ARG A 136 -15.10 13.99 4.35
C ARG A 136 -14.89 13.19 3.07
N PHE A 137 -13.94 12.25 3.04
CA PHE A 137 -13.72 11.42 1.85
C PHE A 137 -14.88 10.44 1.55
N ARG A 138 -15.76 10.17 2.53
CA ARG A 138 -17.01 9.44 2.27
C ARG A 138 -17.97 10.20 1.37
N SER A 139 -18.01 11.54 1.40
CA SER A 139 -18.83 12.33 0.47
C SER A 139 -18.38 12.19 -0.99
N TYR A 140 -17.10 11.90 -1.22
CA TYR A 140 -16.58 11.56 -2.55
C TYR A 140 -16.81 10.10 -2.95
N GLY A 141 -17.51 9.32 -2.12
CA GLY A 141 -17.79 7.91 -2.38
C GLY A 141 -16.76 6.92 -1.84
N LEU A 142 -15.75 7.36 -1.05
CA LEU A 142 -14.74 6.48 -0.51
C LEU A 142 -15.30 5.63 0.63
N LYS A 143 -15.44 4.31 0.40
CA LYS A 143 -16.01 3.35 1.36
C LYS A 143 -14.96 2.53 2.12
N ARG A 144 -13.72 2.55 1.68
CA ARG A 144 -12.58 1.83 2.27
C ARG A 144 -11.28 2.62 2.11
N MET A 145 -10.22 2.13 2.70
CA MET A 145 -8.89 2.69 2.52
C MET A 145 -8.49 2.74 1.04
N PHE A 146 -8.05 3.93 0.57
CA PHE A 146 -7.59 4.11 -0.80
C PHE A 146 -6.14 3.63 -0.93
N LEU A 147 -5.97 2.32 -0.93
CA LEU A 147 -4.69 1.67 -1.17
C LEU A 147 -4.89 0.48 -2.13
N HIS A 148 -4.12 0.46 -3.21
CA HIS A 148 -4.24 -0.51 -4.27
C HIS A 148 -2.87 -0.97 -4.77
N SER A 149 -2.56 -2.25 -4.66
CA SER A 149 -1.35 -2.86 -5.22
C SER A 149 -1.48 -2.94 -6.73
N LYS A 150 -1.06 -1.86 -7.42
CA LYS A 150 -1.34 -1.67 -8.86
C LYS A 150 -0.49 -2.56 -9.75
N ASN A 151 0.77 -2.82 -9.37
CA ASN A 151 1.60 -3.77 -10.10
C ASN A 151 2.63 -4.47 -9.22
N ILE A 152 3.04 -5.64 -9.71
CA ILE A 152 4.14 -6.45 -9.16
C ILE A 152 5.00 -6.91 -10.32
N SER A 153 6.34 -6.75 -10.19
CA SER A 153 7.31 -7.19 -11.18
C SER A 153 8.40 -8.04 -10.54
N PHE A 154 8.74 -9.15 -11.16
CA PHE A 154 9.79 -10.04 -10.68
C PHE A 154 10.29 -10.99 -11.78
N TYR A 155 11.47 -11.55 -11.60
CA TYR A 155 12.01 -12.61 -12.46
C TYR A 155 11.93 -13.96 -11.74
N PHE A 156 11.11 -14.86 -12.28
CA PHE A 156 11.06 -16.26 -11.84
C PHE A 156 10.91 -17.14 -13.06
N LYS A 157 11.97 -17.84 -13.46
CA LYS A 157 12.12 -18.58 -14.74
C LYS A 157 12.01 -17.68 -15.99
N LYS A 158 11.20 -16.63 -15.94
CA LYS A 158 11.07 -15.55 -16.92
C LYS A 158 10.66 -14.28 -16.21
N GLN A 159 10.71 -13.15 -16.92
CA GLN A 159 10.21 -11.88 -16.40
C GLN A 159 8.67 -11.91 -16.29
N HIS A 160 8.17 -11.42 -15.17
CA HIS A 160 6.74 -11.23 -14.91
C HIS A 160 6.47 -9.77 -14.61
N HIS A 161 5.51 -9.18 -15.33
CA HIS A 161 4.94 -7.86 -15.06
C HIS A 161 3.44 -8.04 -14.95
N ILE A 162 2.91 -7.87 -13.75
CA ILE A 162 1.50 -8.11 -13.44
C ILE A 162 0.88 -6.80 -13.01
N ASN A 163 -0.16 -6.38 -13.71
CA ASN A 163 -0.90 -5.16 -13.41
C ASN A 163 -2.32 -5.51 -12.98
N ALA A 164 -2.80 -4.85 -11.95
CA ALA A 164 -4.18 -4.84 -11.53
C ALA A 164 -4.80 -3.49 -11.91
N PRO A 165 -5.88 -3.43 -12.70
CA PRO A 165 -6.55 -2.18 -13.01
C PRO A 165 -7.12 -1.55 -11.72
N THR A 166 -7.14 -0.23 -11.68
CA THR A 166 -7.78 0.49 -10.57
C THR A 166 -9.25 0.08 -10.49
N PRO A 167 -9.73 -0.45 -9.37
CA PRO A 167 -11.10 -0.91 -9.25
C PRO A 167 -12.08 0.27 -9.29
N GLU A 168 -13.31 -0.01 -9.72
CA GLU A 168 -14.34 1.00 -9.97
C GLU A 168 -14.62 1.89 -8.75
N ASP A 169 -14.69 1.29 -7.55
CA ASP A 169 -14.93 2.02 -6.30
C ASP A 169 -13.88 3.09 -6.00
N LEU A 170 -12.62 2.89 -6.41
CA LEU A 170 -11.56 3.89 -6.28
C LEU A 170 -11.53 4.86 -7.47
N SER A 171 -11.86 4.39 -8.67
CA SER A 171 -11.91 5.23 -9.87
C SER A 171 -13.01 6.31 -9.77
N VAL A 172 -14.16 5.97 -9.20
CA VAL A 172 -15.26 6.92 -8.93
C VAL A 172 -14.81 8.02 -7.98
N VAL A 173 -14.05 7.70 -6.92
CA VAL A 173 -13.50 8.71 -6.00
C VAL A 173 -12.59 9.70 -6.73
N ILE A 174 -11.69 9.20 -7.60
CA ILE A 174 -10.81 10.06 -8.39
C ILE A 174 -11.63 10.98 -9.32
N ALA A 175 -12.69 10.46 -9.94
CA ALA A 175 -13.56 11.23 -10.82
C ALA A 175 -14.29 12.34 -10.05
N ASN A 176 -14.83 12.03 -8.88
CA ASN A 176 -15.54 13.01 -8.03
C ASN A 176 -14.61 14.13 -7.54
N LEU A 177 -13.35 13.79 -7.17
CA LEU A 177 -12.34 14.78 -6.78
C LEU A 177 -11.92 15.71 -7.94
N LYS A 178 -12.01 15.26 -9.21
CA LYS A 178 -11.70 16.09 -10.38
C LYS A 178 -12.79 17.14 -10.65
N ASN A 179 -14.01 16.87 -10.27
CA ASN A 179 -15.15 17.79 -10.51
C ASN A 179 -15.18 18.97 -9.54
N GLU A 180 -14.30 18.98 -8.50
CA GLU A 180 -14.17 20.10 -7.55
C GLU A 180 -12.93 20.98 -7.84
N LEU A 181 -12.24 20.76 -8.94
CA LEU A 181 -11.17 21.60 -9.47
C LEU A 181 -11.74 22.68 -10.37
#